data_823b2b40d19542b64aa2761ac2b5fdb5
#
_entry.id   823b2b40d19542b64aa2761ac2b5fdb5
#
_cell.length_a   1.000
_cell.length_b   1.000
_cell.length_c   1.000
_cell.angle_alpha   90.00
_cell.angle_beta   90.00
_cell.angle_gamma   90.00
#
_symmetry.space_group_name_H-M   'P 1'
#
loop_
_entity.id
_entity.type
_entity.pdbx_description
1 polymer ?
#
loop_
_entity_poly.entity_id
_entity_poly.type
_entity_poly.pdbx_seq_one_letter_code
_entity_poly.pdbx_strand_id
1 'polypeptide(L)'
;MPRTPTDDDLLRHPEFPQVPCVVMERDDGAPVSVHSHESSSTMTLVTDLTSRRADTTAQLINPLVERWSPRAYDPTAEVSVEALRTILEAARWAPSANNVQPWRFIVARRGTAAFTTVHDALMGFNQTWADSAAALIVNVAETVDAEGKARPWARYDLGQAVAHLTVQAQHEGLHTHQMGGFDAARIHDAFGLDASLEVVSITAIGVLGGA
;
A
#
# COMPACT_ATOMS: atom_id res chain seq x y z
N MET A 1 7.07 24.44 39.26
CA MET A 1 6.00 24.04 38.39
C MET A 1 6.59 23.04 37.35
N PRO A 2 6.09 21.84 37.22
CA PRO A 2 6.58 20.91 36.18
C PRO A 2 6.24 21.46 34.80
N ARG A 3 7.19 21.34 33.91
CA ARG A 3 7.12 21.78 32.51
C ARG A 3 6.11 20.88 31.78
N THR A 4 5.18 21.44 31.03
CA THR A 4 4.28 20.69 30.13
C THR A 4 5.14 20.01 29.06
N PRO A 5 4.93 18.71 28.77
CA PRO A 5 5.64 18.02 27.70
C PRO A 5 5.38 18.72 26.36
N THR A 6 6.40 18.86 25.54
CA THR A 6 6.29 19.33 24.16
C THR A 6 5.87 18.17 23.26
N ASP A 7 5.31 18.46 22.07
CA ASP A 7 4.92 17.44 21.10
C ASP A 7 6.09 16.49 20.73
N ASP A 8 7.33 16.99 20.78
CA ASP A 8 8.55 16.18 20.58
C ASP A 8 8.81 15.18 21.73
N ASP A 9 8.38 15.49 22.95
CA ASP A 9 8.52 14.59 24.09
C ASP A 9 7.51 13.43 24.03
N LEU A 10 6.35 13.65 23.41
CA LEU A 10 5.33 12.61 23.19
C LEU A 10 5.75 11.61 22.09
N LEU A 11 6.56 12.05 21.12
CA LEU A 11 7.07 11.19 20.05
C LEU A 11 8.23 10.27 20.49
N ARG A 12 8.82 10.52 21.67
CA ARG A 12 9.98 9.77 22.21
C ARG A 12 9.66 8.93 23.43
N HIS A 13 8.37 8.66 23.70
CA HIS A 13 8.02 7.85 24.86
C HIS A 13 8.50 6.40 24.69
N PRO A 14 9.30 5.83 25.62
CA PRO A 14 9.85 4.48 25.51
C PRO A 14 8.80 3.35 25.51
N GLU A 15 7.53 3.67 25.82
CA GLU A 15 6.41 2.72 25.80
C GLU A 15 5.80 2.50 24.40
N PHE A 16 6.25 3.26 23.38
CA PHE A 16 5.83 3.03 22.00
C PHE A 16 7.02 2.47 21.20
N PRO A 17 7.18 1.14 21.09
CA PRO A 17 8.20 0.60 20.22
C PRO A 17 7.94 1.12 18.82
N GLN A 18 8.95 1.79 18.25
CA GLN A 18 8.98 2.16 16.83
C GLN A 18 8.97 0.87 16.03
N VAL A 19 7.78 0.36 15.66
CA VAL A 19 7.67 -0.80 14.80
C VAL A 19 8.01 -0.33 13.39
N PRO A 20 9.14 -0.73 12.82
CA PRO A 20 9.50 -0.32 11.48
C PRO A 20 8.47 -0.87 10.50
N CYS A 21 7.90 0.02 9.69
CA CYS A 21 7.27 -0.37 8.44
C CYS A 21 8.40 -0.97 7.60
N VAL A 22 8.53 -2.31 7.57
CA VAL A 22 9.59 -2.97 6.83
C VAL A 22 9.22 -2.90 5.36
N VAL A 23 9.74 -1.88 4.69
CA VAL A 23 9.81 -1.87 3.22
C VAL A 23 10.97 -2.79 2.86
N MET A 24 10.68 -4.03 2.51
CA MET A 24 11.67 -4.92 1.91
C MET A 24 11.76 -4.61 0.42
N GLU A 25 12.58 -3.64 0.05
CA GLU A 25 13.12 -3.55 -1.30
C GLU A 25 14.32 -4.51 -1.37
N ARG A 26 14.22 -5.54 -2.20
CA ARG A 26 15.44 -6.18 -2.72
C ARG A 26 15.91 -5.32 -3.88
N ASP A 27 16.90 -4.47 -3.60
CA ASP A 27 17.55 -3.64 -4.59
C ASP A 27 18.78 -4.39 -5.12
N ASP A 28 18.74 -4.74 -6.41
CA ASP A 28 19.91 -5.24 -7.16
C ASP A 28 20.74 -4.03 -7.64
N GLY A 29 21.15 -3.20 -6.70
CA GLY A 29 22.29 -2.28 -6.78
C GLY A 29 22.50 -1.50 -8.09
N ALA A 30 21.60 -0.59 -8.48
CA ALA A 30 21.91 0.43 -9.48
C ALA A 30 21.61 1.85 -8.94
N PRO A 31 22.50 2.85 -9.15
CA PRO A 31 22.33 4.18 -8.60
C PRO A 31 21.24 4.96 -9.31
N VAL A 32 20.29 5.49 -8.53
CA VAL A 32 19.19 6.35 -9.03
C VAL A 32 19.74 7.78 -9.20
N SER A 33 19.81 8.24 -10.43
CA SER A 33 20.07 9.64 -10.78
C SER A 33 18.79 10.47 -10.63
N VAL A 34 18.84 11.48 -9.79
CA VAL A 34 17.74 12.43 -9.56
C VAL A 34 17.79 13.51 -10.61
N HIS A 35 16.81 13.56 -11.51
CA HIS A 35 16.58 14.68 -12.38
C HIS A 35 15.26 15.37 -11.99
N SER A 36 15.37 16.62 -11.56
CA SER A 36 14.25 17.51 -11.31
C SER A 36 13.64 17.97 -12.63
N HIS A 37 12.39 17.64 -12.90
CA HIS A 37 11.60 18.27 -13.95
C HIS A 37 10.39 18.98 -13.32
N GLU A 38 10.41 20.31 -13.40
CA GLU A 38 9.22 21.12 -13.27
C GLU A 38 8.33 20.87 -14.49
N SER A 39 7.12 20.42 -14.27
CA SER A 39 6.15 20.21 -15.34
C SER A 39 4.90 21.04 -15.09
N SER A 40 4.72 22.05 -15.91
CA SER A 40 3.51 22.87 -16.05
C SER A 40 2.36 21.97 -16.50
N SER A 41 1.36 21.79 -15.64
CA SER A 41 0.17 21.00 -15.97
C SER A 41 -0.77 21.76 -16.91
N THR A 42 -0.79 21.35 -18.15
CA THR A 42 -1.91 21.65 -19.05
C THR A 42 -2.99 20.61 -18.81
N MET A 43 -4.09 21.02 -18.17
CA MET A 43 -5.24 20.18 -17.89
C MET A 43 -6.01 19.90 -19.18
N THR A 44 -5.74 18.75 -19.79
CA THR A 44 -6.57 18.24 -20.89
C THR A 44 -7.81 17.59 -20.29
N LEU A 45 -8.98 18.16 -20.57
CA LEU A 45 -10.29 17.55 -20.25
C LEU A 45 -10.42 16.25 -21.05
N VAL A 46 -10.10 15.11 -20.42
CA VAL A 46 -10.48 13.79 -20.94
C VAL A 46 -11.98 13.64 -20.67
N THR A 47 -12.74 13.65 -21.74
CA THR A 47 -14.20 13.48 -21.70
C THR A 47 -14.52 12.09 -21.18
N ASP A 48 -15.18 12.05 -20.07
CA ASP A 48 -15.72 10.98 -19.28
C ASP A 48 -16.38 9.86 -20.11
N LEU A 49 -15.76 8.69 -20.19
CA LEU A 49 -16.42 7.53 -20.76
C LEU A 49 -17.11 6.63 -19.72
N THR A 50 -16.88 6.81 -18.43
CA THR A 50 -17.70 6.22 -17.33
C THR A 50 -17.22 6.73 -15.99
N SER A 51 -17.75 7.84 -15.52
CA SER A 51 -17.53 8.25 -14.14
C SER A 51 -17.99 7.13 -13.20
N ARG A 52 -17.04 6.51 -12.49
CA ARG A 52 -17.32 5.51 -11.44
C ARG A 52 -17.40 6.16 -10.07
N ARG A 53 -17.77 7.42 -10.05
CA ARG A 53 -18.02 8.15 -8.81
C ARG A 53 -19.13 7.51 -8.02
N ALA A 54 -19.04 7.57 -6.69
CA ALA A 54 -20.12 7.13 -5.83
C ALA A 54 -21.40 7.95 -6.12
N ASP A 55 -22.51 7.26 -6.37
CA ASP A 55 -23.84 7.87 -6.48
C ASP A 55 -24.37 8.09 -5.05
N THR A 56 -24.20 9.32 -4.54
CA THR A 56 -24.54 9.66 -3.16
C THR A 56 -24.89 11.13 -3.02
N THR A 57 -25.82 11.44 -2.12
CA THR A 57 -26.14 12.80 -1.68
C THR A 57 -25.35 13.21 -0.43
N ALA A 58 -24.60 12.26 0.21
CA ALA A 58 -23.78 12.54 1.36
C ALA A 58 -22.51 13.34 0.99
N GLN A 59 -22.10 14.25 1.86
CA GLN A 59 -20.89 15.06 1.69
C GLN A 59 -19.65 14.25 2.07
N LEU A 60 -19.21 13.38 1.16
CA LEU A 60 -17.97 12.61 1.33
C LEU A 60 -16.77 13.42 0.84
N ILE A 61 -15.56 13.10 1.37
CA ILE A 61 -14.31 13.61 0.81
C ILE A 61 -14.07 13.03 -0.59
N ASN A 62 -13.42 13.80 -1.46
CA ASN A 62 -13.21 13.41 -2.86
C ASN A 62 -12.60 12.02 -3.06
N PRO A 63 -11.54 11.61 -2.32
CA PRO A 63 -10.99 10.27 -2.48
C PRO A 63 -11.99 9.15 -2.27
N LEU A 64 -12.96 9.30 -1.37
CA LEU A 64 -14.02 8.30 -1.16
C LEU A 64 -15.07 8.30 -2.26
N VAL A 65 -15.38 9.48 -2.81
CA VAL A 65 -16.33 9.62 -3.92
C VAL A 65 -15.78 9.03 -5.22
N GLU A 66 -14.50 9.25 -5.49
CA GLU A 66 -13.89 9.00 -6.78
C GLU A 66 -13.20 7.64 -6.88
N ARG A 67 -12.81 7.04 -5.75
CA ARG A 67 -12.09 5.78 -5.75
C ARG A 67 -12.94 4.60 -6.24
N TRP A 68 -12.33 3.76 -7.05
CA TRP A 68 -12.83 2.43 -7.40
C TRP A 68 -11.63 1.49 -7.58
N SER A 69 -11.84 0.22 -7.88
CA SER A 69 -10.79 -0.80 -8.04
C SER A 69 -10.62 -1.12 -9.54
N PRO A 70 -9.74 -0.41 -10.27
CA PRO A 70 -9.51 -0.64 -11.70
C PRO A 70 -8.75 -1.95 -11.93
N ARG A 71 -8.85 -2.45 -13.17
CA ARG A 71 -8.07 -3.57 -13.69
C ARG A 71 -7.29 -3.18 -14.95
N ALA A 72 -7.07 -1.87 -15.13
CA ALA A 72 -6.25 -1.34 -16.21
C ALA A 72 -5.45 -0.16 -15.66
N TYR A 73 -4.15 -0.26 -15.74
CA TYR A 73 -3.20 0.80 -15.39
C TYR A 73 -2.42 1.20 -16.64
N ASP A 74 -1.86 2.41 -16.60
CA ASP A 74 -0.91 2.85 -17.62
C ASP A 74 0.41 2.07 -17.44
N PRO A 75 0.77 1.17 -18.37
CA PRO A 75 1.97 0.35 -18.24
C PRO A 75 3.26 1.15 -18.42
N THR A 76 3.18 2.43 -18.82
CA THR A 76 4.34 3.31 -18.99
C THR A 76 4.52 4.26 -17.81
N ALA A 77 3.47 4.52 -17.04
CA ALA A 77 3.53 5.40 -15.89
C ALA A 77 4.28 4.71 -14.72
N GLU A 78 5.12 5.50 -14.07
CA GLU A 78 5.84 5.09 -12.87
C GLU A 78 5.22 5.72 -11.63
N VAL A 79 5.34 5.04 -10.50
CA VAL A 79 5.02 5.60 -9.19
C VAL A 79 6.33 5.82 -8.44
N SER A 80 6.57 7.07 -8.03
CA SER A 80 7.81 7.43 -7.35
C SER A 80 7.93 6.75 -5.98
N VAL A 81 9.17 6.54 -5.52
CA VAL A 81 9.44 6.02 -4.17
C VAL A 81 8.84 6.93 -3.10
N GLU A 82 8.88 8.24 -3.32
CA GLU A 82 8.29 9.25 -2.43
C GLU A 82 6.77 9.06 -2.29
N ALA A 83 6.05 8.92 -3.41
CA ALA A 83 4.60 8.66 -3.39
C ALA A 83 4.28 7.35 -2.65
N LEU A 84 5.04 6.29 -2.90
CA LEU A 84 4.88 5.02 -2.18
C LEU A 84 5.12 5.18 -0.67
N ARG A 85 6.14 5.94 -0.26
CA ARG A 85 6.39 6.26 1.16
C ARG A 85 5.24 7.03 1.79
N THR A 86 4.72 8.07 1.12
CA THR A 86 3.57 8.86 1.59
C THR A 86 2.34 7.98 1.81
N ILE A 87 2.05 7.08 0.88
CA ILE A 87 0.93 6.15 0.95
C ILE A 87 1.09 5.15 2.11
N LEU A 88 2.30 4.60 2.30
CA LEU A 88 2.60 3.70 3.41
C LEU A 88 2.62 4.43 4.75
N GLU A 89 3.02 5.70 4.78
CA GLU A 89 2.93 6.53 5.97
C GLU A 89 1.47 6.72 6.39
N ALA A 90 0.55 6.95 5.46
CA ALA A 90 -0.88 6.99 5.78
C ALA A 90 -1.39 5.67 6.38
N ALA A 91 -0.92 4.52 5.88
CA ALA A 91 -1.22 3.22 6.45
C ALA A 91 -0.71 3.09 7.90
N ARG A 92 0.50 3.60 8.19
CA ARG A 92 1.11 3.57 9.51
C ARG A 92 0.29 4.31 10.57
N TRP A 93 -0.45 5.36 10.20
CA TRP A 93 -1.32 6.13 11.08
C TRP A 93 -2.72 5.55 11.26
N ALA A 94 -2.99 4.35 10.75
CA ALA A 94 -4.24 3.67 11.04
C ALA A 94 -4.34 3.30 12.53
N PRO A 95 -5.54 3.31 13.13
CA PRO A 95 -5.72 2.81 14.48
C PRO A 95 -5.52 1.28 14.52
N SER A 96 -5.07 0.78 15.68
CA SER A 96 -4.97 -0.66 15.94
C SER A 96 -5.28 -0.98 17.39
N ALA A 97 -5.68 -2.21 17.68
CA ALA A 97 -5.92 -2.69 19.04
C ALA A 97 -4.65 -2.50 19.89
N ASN A 98 -4.77 -1.76 21.01
CA ASN A 98 -3.65 -1.41 21.90
C ASN A 98 -2.44 -0.76 21.18
N ASN A 99 -2.67 -0.13 20.03
CA ASN A 99 -1.62 0.47 19.19
C ASN A 99 -0.51 -0.53 18.81
N VAL A 100 -0.86 -1.80 18.62
CA VAL A 100 0.11 -2.88 18.31
C VAL A 100 0.69 -2.75 16.91
N GLN A 101 -0.04 -2.14 15.96
CA GLN A 101 0.39 -1.91 14.58
C GLN A 101 0.87 -3.21 13.89
N PRO A 102 0.00 -4.23 13.79
CA PRO A 102 0.39 -5.59 13.40
C PRO A 102 0.49 -5.78 11.88
N TRP A 103 0.77 -4.74 11.15
CA TRP A 103 0.87 -4.75 9.69
C TRP A 103 2.32 -4.70 9.22
N ARG A 104 2.57 -5.39 8.09
CA ARG A 104 3.81 -5.31 7.31
C ARG A 104 3.44 -5.20 5.84
N PHE A 105 4.27 -4.52 5.07
CA PHE A 105 4.06 -4.34 3.65
C PHE A 105 5.32 -4.72 2.88
N ILE A 106 5.16 -5.56 1.83
CA ILE A 106 6.24 -5.85 0.89
C ILE A 106 5.89 -5.08 -0.38
N VAL A 107 6.72 -4.13 -0.77
CA VAL A 107 6.52 -3.31 -1.96
C VAL A 107 7.33 -3.89 -3.11
N ALA A 108 6.65 -4.36 -4.13
CA ALA A 108 7.23 -4.93 -5.33
C ALA A 108 6.98 -3.98 -6.51
N ARG A 109 8.00 -3.24 -6.95
CA ARG A 109 7.89 -2.28 -8.06
C ARG A 109 8.03 -2.99 -9.40
N ARG A 110 7.25 -2.55 -10.39
CA ARG A 110 7.34 -3.07 -11.77
C ARG A 110 8.79 -3.03 -12.26
N GLY A 111 9.20 -4.08 -12.96
CA GLY A 111 10.58 -4.25 -13.46
C GLY A 111 11.56 -4.88 -12.47
N THR A 112 11.16 -5.14 -11.23
CA THR A 112 12.00 -5.82 -10.23
C THR A 112 11.69 -7.32 -10.16
N ALA A 113 12.64 -8.11 -9.66
CA ALA A 113 12.45 -9.54 -9.39
C ALA A 113 11.32 -9.77 -8.37
N ALA A 114 11.19 -8.90 -7.38
CA ALA A 114 10.10 -8.96 -6.41
C ALA A 114 8.71 -8.81 -7.08
N PHE A 115 8.58 -7.90 -8.06
CA PHE A 115 7.33 -7.74 -8.81
C PHE A 115 6.97 -9.02 -9.56
N THR A 116 7.92 -9.62 -10.29
CA THR A 116 7.71 -10.88 -10.99
C THR A 116 7.29 -11.98 -10.03
N THR A 117 7.95 -12.09 -8.88
CA THR A 117 7.62 -13.08 -7.85
C THR A 117 6.19 -12.94 -7.34
N VAL A 118 5.76 -11.70 -7.00
CA VAL A 118 4.41 -11.43 -6.51
C VAL A 118 3.37 -11.62 -7.61
N HIS A 119 3.64 -11.14 -8.83
CA HIS A 119 2.76 -11.29 -9.98
C HIS A 119 2.52 -12.77 -10.33
N ASP A 120 3.58 -13.58 -10.36
CA ASP A 120 3.49 -15.00 -10.63
C ASP A 120 2.74 -15.81 -9.55
N ALA A 121 2.63 -15.27 -8.35
CA ALA A 121 1.82 -15.85 -7.28
C ALA A 121 0.33 -15.47 -7.40
N LEU A 122 -0.05 -14.48 -8.23
CA LEU A 122 -1.44 -14.16 -8.48
C LEU A 122 -2.15 -15.31 -9.20
N MET A 123 -3.44 -15.49 -8.93
CA MET A 123 -4.24 -16.57 -9.46
C MET A 123 -5.28 -16.09 -10.47
N GLY A 124 -5.56 -16.90 -11.48
CA GLY A 124 -6.65 -16.73 -12.43
C GLY A 124 -6.63 -15.36 -13.12
N PHE A 125 -7.78 -14.71 -13.10
CA PHE A 125 -7.98 -13.45 -13.83
C PHE A 125 -7.12 -12.28 -13.29
N ASN A 126 -6.68 -12.32 -12.03
CA ASN A 126 -5.84 -11.25 -11.48
C ASN A 126 -4.50 -11.15 -12.21
N GLN A 127 -3.93 -12.26 -12.59
CA GLN A 127 -2.65 -12.32 -13.30
C GLN A 127 -2.70 -11.65 -14.69
N THR A 128 -3.87 -11.65 -15.35
CA THR A 128 -4.02 -11.15 -16.71
C THR A 128 -3.99 -9.63 -16.88
N TRP A 129 -4.13 -8.88 -15.78
CA TRP A 129 -4.19 -7.41 -15.83
C TRP A 129 -3.22 -6.73 -14.85
N ALA A 130 -2.76 -7.45 -13.81
CA ALA A 130 -1.95 -6.84 -12.75
C ALA A 130 -0.50 -6.53 -13.19
N ASP A 131 -0.05 -7.05 -14.33
CA ASP A 131 1.24 -6.73 -14.94
C ASP A 131 1.36 -5.25 -15.34
N SER A 132 0.23 -4.59 -15.64
CA SER A 132 0.18 -3.17 -15.96
C SER A 132 0.34 -2.25 -14.74
N ALA A 133 0.20 -2.77 -13.51
CA ALA A 133 0.37 -1.97 -12.29
C ALA A 133 1.81 -1.46 -12.13
N ALA A 134 1.98 -0.26 -11.58
CA ALA A 134 3.31 0.29 -11.29
C ALA A 134 4.01 -0.39 -10.11
N ALA A 135 3.21 -0.89 -9.15
CA ALA A 135 3.71 -1.73 -8.06
C ALA A 135 2.62 -2.69 -7.56
N LEU A 136 3.06 -3.79 -6.94
CA LEU A 136 2.24 -4.72 -6.17
C LEU A 136 2.68 -4.62 -4.70
N ILE A 137 1.74 -4.42 -3.79
CA ILE A 137 2.00 -4.33 -2.36
C ILE A 137 1.38 -5.54 -1.68
N VAL A 138 2.21 -6.41 -1.10
CA VAL A 138 1.74 -7.54 -0.31
C VAL A 138 1.38 -7.05 1.08
N ASN A 139 0.13 -7.23 1.48
CA ASN A 139 -0.41 -6.81 2.78
C ASN A 139 -0.34 -7.98 3.75
N VAL A 140 0.47 -7.85 4.79
CA VAL A 140 0.81 -8.93 5.72
C VAL A 140 0.37 -8.55 7.13
N ALA A 141 -0.30 -9.47 7.82
CA ALA A 141 -0.68 -9.34 9.22
C ALA A 141 0.26 -10.18 10.11
N GLU A 142 0.76 -9.57 11.18
CA GLU A 142 1.45 -10.29 12.25
C GLU A 142 0.39 -10.83 13.23
N THR A 143 0.05 -12.11 13.07
CA THR A 143 -1.06 -12.77 13.78
C THR A 143 -0.67 -13.35 15.14
N VAL A 144 0.64 -13.45 15.41
CA VAL A 144 1.21 -13.93 16.66
C VAL A 144 2.36 -13.02 17.06
N ASP A 145 2.48 -12.66 18.34
CA ASP A 145 3.60 -11.83 18.83
C ASP A 145 4.86 -12.68 19.13
N ALA A 146 5.94 -12.00 19.54
CA ALA A 146 7.22 -12.64 19.83
C ALA A 146 7.15 -13.64 21.00
N GLU A 147 6.17 -13.51 21.88
CA GLU A 147 5.92 -14.40 23.02
C GLU A 147 5.00 -15.57 22.65
N GLY A 148 4.57 -15.68 21.38
CA GLY A 148 3.69 -16.75 20.89
C GLY A 148 2.20 -16.51 21.18
N LYS A 149 1.81 -15.29 21.59
CA LYS A 149 0.42 -14.94 21.88
C LYS A 149 -0.30 -14.49 20.61
N ALA A 150 -1.49 -15.04 20.35
CA ALA A 150 -2.31 -14.66 19.22
C ALA A 150 -2.78 -13.19 19.26
N ARG A 151 -2.79 -12.54 18.09
CA ARG A 151 -3.31 -11.20 17.85
C ARG A 151 -4.62 -11.28 17.07
N PRO A 152 -5.76 -11.49 17.72
CA PRO A 152 -7.03 -11.78 17.04
C PRO A 152 -7.54 -10.64 16.14
N TRP A 153 -7.08 -9.41 16.39
CA TRP A 153 -7.47 -8.21 15.64
C TRP A 153 -6.52 -7.87 14.49
N ALA A 154 -5.42 -8.61 14.31
CA ALA A 154 -4.36 -8.27 13.36
C ALA A 154 -4.87 -8.06 11.91
N ARG A 155 -5.77 -8.92 11.44
CA ARG A 155 -6.38 -8.78 10.10
C ARG A 155 -7.31 -7.58 9.99
N TYR A 156 -8.08 -7.28 11.05
CA TYR A 156 -8.95 -6.11 11.11
C TYR A 156 -8.12 -4.82 11.09
N ASP A 157 -7.07 -4.75 11.91
CA ASP A 157 -6.17 -3.62 11.99
C ASP A 157 -5.41 -3.40 10.67
N LEU A 158 -4.92 -4.48 10.04
CA LEU A 158 -4.33 -4.41 8.70
C LEU A 158 -5.34 -3.87 7.67
N GLY A 159 -6.60 -4.29 7.73
CA GLY A 159 -7.65 -3.77 6.84
C GLY A 159 -7.84 -2.26 6.98
N GLN A 160 -7.75 -1.72 8.20
CA GLN A 160 -7.78 -0.27 8.43
C GLN A 160 -6.56 0.42 7.82
N ALA A 161 -5.36 -0.15 8.00
CA ALA A 161 -4.13 0.39 7.41
C ALA A 161 -4.20 0.40 5.87
N VAL A 162 -4.69 -0.67 5.25
CA VAL A 162 -4.89 -0.75 3.79
C VAL A 162 -5.97 0.24 3.31
N ALA A 163 -7.00 0.50 4.12
CA ALA A 163 -8.00 1.53 3.79
C ALA A 163 -7.39 2.95 3.80
N HIS A 164 -6.55 3.28 4.78
CA HIS A 164 -5.83 4.56 4.83
C HIS A 164 -4.88 4.70 3.63
N LEU A 165 -4.10 3.66 3.32
CA LEU A 165 -3.26 3.57 2.12
C LEU A 165 -4.08 3.86 0.86
N THR A 166 -5.25 3.25 0.71
CA THR A 166 -6.12 3.39 -0.46
C THR A 166 -6.64 4.82 -0.63
N VAL A 167 -7.06 5.45 0.47
CA VAL A 167 -7.56 6.84 0.47
C VAL A 167 -6.44 7.82 0.12
N GLN A 168 -5.24 7.62 0.68
CA GLN A 168 -4.07 8.45 0.37
C GLN A 168 -3.63 8.27 -1.08
N ALA A 169 -3.60 7.05 -1.60
CA ALA A 169 -3.26 6.78 -2.99
C ALA A 169 -4.20 7.53 -3.94
N GLN A 170 -5.51 7.51 -3.68
CA GLN A 170 -6.48 8.25 -4.47
C GLN A 170 -6.27 9.77 -4.39
N HIS A 171 -5.86 10.29 -3.22
CA HIS A 171 -5.51 11.70 -3.06
C HIS A 171 -4.28 12.11 -3.89
N GLU A 172 -3.31 11.21 -4.03
CA GLU A 172 -2.12 11.38 -4.88
C GLU A 172 -2.40 11.14 -6.39
N GLY A 173 -3.66 10.92 -6.78
CA GLY A 173 -4.03 10.63 -8.17
C GLY A 173 -3.70 9.18 -8.61
N LEU A 174 -3.42 8.30 -7.66
CA LEU A 174 -3.13 6.88 -7.91
C LEU A 174 -4.35 6.02 -7.60
N HIS A 175 -4.49 4.95 -8.35
CA HIS A 175 -5.59 4.00 -8.17
C HIS A 175 -5.08 2.68 -7.58
N THR A 176 -5.90 2.07 -6.73
CA THR A 176 -5.58 0.80 -6.07
C THR A 176 -6.65 -0.25 -6.30
N HIS A 177 -6.23 -1.53 -6.33
CA HIS A 177 -7.13 -2.68 -6.37
C HIS A 177 -6.59 -3.78 -5.48
N GLN A 178 -7.35 -4.15 -4.43
CA GLN A 178 -7.00 -5.24 -3.52
C GLN A 178 -7.46 -6.57 -4.10
N MET A 179 -6.55 -7.56 -4.10
CA MET A 179 -6.77 -8.91 -4.62
C MET A 179 -6.64 -9.95 -3.51
N GLY A 180 -7.59 -10.89 -3.46
CA GLY A 180 -7.55 -12.06 -2.57
C GLY A 180 -7.20 -13.36 -3.30
N GLY A 181 -7.11 -13.35 -4.64
CA GLY A 181 -6.79 -14.53 -5.46
C GLY A 181 -5.28 -14.60 -5.72
N PHE A 182 -4.54 -15.26 -4.84
CA PHE A 182 -3.09 -15.48 -4.95
C PHE A 182 -2.68 -16.73 -4.17
N ASP A 183 -1.49 -17.27 -4.46
CA ASP A 183 -0.85 -18.35 -3.72
C ASP A 183 -0.05 -17.77 -2.53
N ALA A 184 -0.64 -17.82 -1.34
CA ALA A 184 -0.02 -17.28 -0.13
C ALA A 184 1.23 -18.07 0.28
N ALA A 185 1.27 -19.39 0.06
CA ALA A 185 2.42 -20.22 0.40
C ALA A 185 3.62 -19.85 -0.47
N ARG A 186 3.40 -19.63 -1.77
CA ARG A 186 4.45 -19.18 -2.69
C ARG A 186 5.03 -17.84 -2.29
N ILE A 187 4.20 -16.87 -1.87
CA ILE A 187 4.67 -15.57 -1.35
C ILE A 187 5.48 -15.77 -0.06
N HIS A 188 4.94 -16.55 0.87
CA HIS A 188 5.57 -16.83 2.16
C HIS A 188 6.98 -17.40 1.98
N ASP A 189 7.12 -18.42 1.15
CA ASP A 189 8.41 -19.07 0.88
C ASP A 189 9.38 -18.14 0.14
N ALA A 190 8.90 -17.41 -0.88
CA ALA A 190 9.74 -16.54 -1.69
C ALA A 190 10.34 -15.36 -0.91
N PHE A 191 9.60 -14.84 0.08
CA PHE A 191 10.06 -13.73 0.92
C PHE A 191 10.60 -14.17 2.30
N GLY A 192 10.62 -15.46 2.58
CA GLY A 192 11.13 -16.02 3.85
C GLY A 192 10.36 -15.48 5.06
N LEU A 193 9.03 -15.42 4.94
CA LEU A 193 8.19 -14.88 6.01
C LEU A 193 8.17 -15.85 7.20
N ASP A 194 8.15 -15.29 8.41
CA ASP A 194 7.96 -16.08 9.63
C ASP A 194 6.53 -16.60 9.74
N ALA A 195 6.35 -17.71 10.44
CA ALA A 195 5.03 -18.33 10.63
C ALA A 195 4.02 -17.45 11.39
N SER A 196 4.48 -16.42 12.10
CA SER A 196 3.63 -15.38 12.72
C SER A 196 3.04 -14.39 11.72
N LEU A 197 3.57 -14.35 10.49
CA LEU A 197 3.19 -13.42 9.43
C LEU A 197 2.25 -14.09 8.44
N GLU A 198 1.09 -13.50 8.25
CA GLU A 198 0.08 -13.99 7.32
C GLU A 198 -0.09 -13.04 6.15
N VAL A 199 0.03 -13.54 4.93
CA VAL A 199 -0.30 -12.79 3.70
C VAL A 199 -1.81 -12.73 3.55
N VAL A 200 -2.40 -11.55 3.68
CA VAL A 200 -3.87 -11.36 3.70
C VAL A 200 -4.43 -10.93 2.35
N SER A 201 -3.72 -10.03 1.65
CA SER A 201 -4.13 -9.55 0.33
C SER A 201 -2.95 -8.95 -0.42
N ILE A 202 -3.13 -8.72 -1.72
CA ILE A 202 -2.17 -7.99 -2.55
C ILE A 202 -2.88 -6.77 -3.14
N THR A 203 -2.27 -5.59 -3.01
CA THR A 203 -2.76 -4.33 -3.59
C THR A 203 -1.97 -4.01 -4.85
N ALA A 204 -2.64 -3.98 -6.01
CA ALA A 204 -2.09 -3.37 -7.21
C ALA A 204 -2.26 -1.85 -7.13
N ILE A 205 -1.25 -1.09 -7.53
CA ILE A 205 -1.26 0.39 -7.52
C ILE A 205 -0.63 0.94 -8.79
N GLY A 206 -1.19 2.04 -9.31
CA GLY A 206 -0.68 2.72 -10.49
C GLY A 206 -1.54 3.89 -10.91
N VAL A 207 -1.12 4.54 -11.98
CA VAL A 207 -1.91 5.54 -12.71
C VAL A 207 -2.96 4.81 -13.54
N LEU A 208 -4.18 5.35 -13.61
CA LEU A 208 -5.26 4.76 -14.39
C LEU A 208 -4.87 4.72 -15.86
N GLY A 209 -4.97 3.55 -16.49
CA GLY A 209 -4.79 3.38 -17.93
C GLY A 209 -5.99 3.91 -18.72
N GLY A 210 -5.75 4.33 -19.97
CA GLY A 210 -6.83 4.62 -20.91
C GLY A 210 -7.62 3.34 -21.23
N ALA A 211 -8.93 3.47 -21.36
CA ALA A 211 -9.81 2.38 -21.82
C ALA A 211 -9.59 2.09 -23.29
#